data_506f914e21091c8802dc74f2460ca03c
#
_entry.id   506f914e21091c8802dc74f2460ca03c
#
_cell.length_a   1.000
_cell.length_b   1.000
_cell.length_c   1.000
_cell.angle_alpha   90.00
_cell.angle_beta   90.00
_cell.angle_gamma   90.00
#
_symmetry.space_group_name_H-M   'P 1'
#
loop_
_entity.id
_entity.type
_entity.pdbx_description
1 polymer ?
#
loop_
_entity_poly.entity_id
_entity_poly.type
_entity_poly.pdbx_seq_one_letter_code
_entity_poly.pdbx_strand_id
1 'polypeptide(L)'
;MTGFGRAVQEIDGYVITVELKSVNHRYFEFSSRVPRQYGFIEDKLKSFVNSRVSRGKVDCFVGIEALNTEAAQVAVNHTLAGAYNTALQEIADTYGAKQDWGAAAIARFPDVLVVRKAEEDEDKIWSYVQTVAAAALDKFVAMREVEGAKMKADVAGRAQTILDCVAFVEERSPQTVREYNEKLAARVHELLGDVTLDEGRLLQETAIFADKVAVAEETVRLRSHIAQLGKFLEAEEPIGRKMDFLVQEINREANTIGSKASNVAIAGKVIDIKAEVEKIREQIQNIE
;
A
#
# COMPACT_ATOMS: atom_id res chain seq x y z
N MET A 1 0.84 -1.01 1.42
CA MET A 1 1.95 -1.95 1.08
C MET A 1 2.18 -2.02 -0.41
N THR A 2 3.39 -2.34 -0.84
CA THR A 2 3.71 -2.64 -2.24
C THR A 2 3.50 -4.13 -2.50
N GLY A 3 3.18 -4.51 -3.73
CA GLY A 3 3.01 -5.91 -4.09
C GLY A 3 3.43 -6.16 -5.52
N PHE A 4 3.98 -7.35 -5.76
CA PHE A 4 4.32 -7.84 -7.08
C PHE A 4 4.02 -9.33 -7.20
N GLY A 5 3.35 -9.71 -8.28
CA GLY A 5 3.14 -11.11 -8.60
C GLY A 5 3.12 -11.32 -10.11
N ARG A 6 3.80 -12.33 -10.58
CA ARG A 6 3.83 -12.71 -11.99
C ARG A 6 3.68 -14.21 -12.14
N ALA A 7 2.82 -14.59 -13.08
CA ALA A 7 2.68 -15.97 -13.52
C ALA A 7 2.67 -16.03 -15.06
N VAL A 8 3.20 -17.10 -15.58
CA VAL A 8 3.18 -17.45 -17.01
C VAL A 8 2.83 -18.91 -17.10
N GLN A 9 1.83 -19.24 -17.89
CA GLN A 9 1.45 -20.63 -18.14
C GLN A 9 1.06 -20.83 -19.61
N GLU A 10 1.35 -22.00 -20.09
CA GLU A 10 0.86 -22.50 -21.38
C GLU A 10 -0.37 -23.36 -21.14
N ILE A 11 -1.50 -22.97 -21.70
CA ILE A 11 -2.80 -23.65 -21.54
C ILE A 11 -3.46 -23.74 -22.91
N ASP A 12 -3.73 -24.97 -23.38
CA ASP A 12 -4.47 -25.24 -24.60
C ASP A 12 -3.96 -24.47 -25.85
N GLY A 13 -2.63 -24.38 -25.97
CA GLY A 13 -1.96 -23.70 -27.10
C GLY A 13 -1.89 -22.16 -26.96
N TYR A 14 -2.20 -21.61 -25.79
CA TYR A 14 -2.01 -20.21 -25.46
C TYR A 14 -0.93 -20.04 -24.38
N VAL A 15 0.01 -19.12 -24.59
CA VAL A 15 0.90 -18.63 -23.53
C VAL A 15 0.26 -17.41 -22.91
N ILE A 16 -0.13 -17.55 -21.64
CA ILE A 16 -0.78 -16.48 -20.88
C ILE A 16 0.19 -15.98 -19.83
N THR A 17 0.40 -14.68 -19.82
CA THR A 17 1.19 -13.97 -18.83
C THR A 17 0.29 -13.02 -18.06
N VAL A 18 0.31 -13.10 -16.74
CA VAL A 18 -0.35 -12.12 -15.86
C VAL A 18 0.68 -11.55 -14.91
N GLU A 19 0.75 -10.22 -14.85
CA GLU A 19 1.61 -9.49 -13.94
C GLU A 19 0.79 -8.48 -13.15
N LEU A 20 0.91 -8.52 -11.83
CA LEU A 20 0.24 -7.63 -10.89
C LEU A 20 1.29 -6.81 -10.15
N LYS A 21 1.12 -5.49 -10.12
CA LYS A 21 1.93 -4.56 -9.33
C LYS A 21 1.02 -3.66 -8.53
N SER A 22 1.39 -3.33 -7.30
CA SER A 22 0.69 -2.30 -6.56
C SER A 22 1.62 -1.33 -5.87
N VAL A 23 1.11 -0.11 -5.71
CA VAL A 23 1.65 0.91 -4.82
C VAL A 23 0.63 1.25 -3.75
N ASN A 24 1.12 1.76 -2.61
CA ASN A 24 0.23 2.18 -1.54
C ASN A 24 -0.73 3.26 -2.01
N HIS A 25 -2.03 3.04 -1.80
CA HIS A 25 -3.08 4.00 -2.08
C HIS A 25 -4.23 3.82 -1.10
N ARG A 26 -4.96 4.90 -0.80
CA ARG A 26 -6.03 4.91 0.20
C ARG A 26 -7.23 4.05 -0.17
N TYR A 27 -7.54 3.94 -1.46
CA TYR A 27 -8.66 3.19 -2.00
C TYR A 27 -8.16 2.12 -2.96
N PHE A 28 -9.00 1.15 -3.29
CA PHE A 28 -8.73 0.22 -4.36
C PHE A 28 -8.90 0.93 -5.71
N GLU A 29 -7.79 1.11 -6.41
CA GLU A 29 -7.77 1.55 -7.80
C GLU A 29 -7.20 0.43 -8.65
N PHE A 30 -7.85 0.14 -9.77
CA PHE A 30 -7.42 -0.92 -10.67
C PHE A 30 -7.24 -0.37 -12.07
N SER A 31 -6.10 -0.66 -12.69
CA SER A 31 -5.79 -0.37 -14.07
C SER A 31 -5.30 -1.65 -14.73
N SER A 32 -5.82 -1.96 -15.93
CA SER A 32 -5.41 -3.13 -16.68
C SER A 32 -4.85 -2.75 -18.04
N ARG A 33 -3.89 -3.55 -18.51
CA ARG A 33 -3.41 -3.55 -19.88
C ARG A 33 -3.65 -4.93 -20.47
N VAL A 34 -4.66 -5.02 -21.32
CA VAL A 34 -5.09 -6.23 -21.97
C VAL A 34 -5.02 -6.04 -23.48
N PRO A 35 -4.65 -7.05 -24.30
CA PRO A 35 -4.71 -6.94 -25.74
C PRO A 35 -6.13 -6.60 -26.21
N ARG A 36 -6.28 -5.67 -27.15
CA ARG A 36 -7.59 -5.11 -27.57
C ARG A 36 -8.65 -6.15 -27.90
N GLN A 37 -8.25 -7.28 -28.47
CA GLN A 37 -9.18 -8.36 -28.84
C GLN A 37 -9.79 -9.08 -27.62
N TYR A 38 -9.21 -8.93 -26.43
CA TYR A 38 -9.64 -9.57 -25.17
C TYR A 38 -10.16 -8.54 -24.14
N GLY A 39 -10.60 -7.36 -24.59
CA GLY A 39 -11.09 -6.29 -23.71
C GLY A 39 -12.24 -6.73 -22.78
N PHE A 40 -13.00 -7.75 -23.15
CA PHE A 40 -14.10 -8.33 -22.35
C PHE A 40 -13.65 -8.90 -20.98
N ILE A 41 -12.35 -9.18 -20.81
CA ILE A 41 -11.83 -9.72 -19.53
C ILE A 41 -11.52 -8.63 -18.49
N GLU A 42 -11.46 -7.36 -18.85
CA GLU A 42 -11.03 -6.28 -17.94
C GLU A 42 -11.89 -6.19 -16.70
N ASP A 43 -13.22 -6.16 -16.84
CA ASP A 43 -14.15 -6.08 -15.71
C ASP A 43 -14.17 -7.37 -14.86
N LYS A 44 -14.07 -8.53 -15.52
CA LYS A 44 -13.96 -9.83 -14.85
C LYS A 44 -12.67 -9.89 -14.01
N LEU A 45 -11.55 -9.41 -14.56
CA LEU A 45 -10.25 -9.36 -13.90
C LEU A 45 -10.24 -8.39 -12.71
N LYS A 46 -10.81 -7.18 -12.89
CA LYS A 46 -10.98 -6.21 -11.81
C LYS A 46 -11.76 -6.80 -10.64
N SER A 47 -12.88 -7.44 -10.93
CA SER A 47 -13.72 -8.08 -9.91
C SER A 47 -12.99 -9.22 -9.20
N PHE A 48 -12.24 -10.03 -9.95
CA PHE A 48 -11.44 -11.13 -9.43
C PHE A 48 -10.33 -10.63 -8.50
N VAL A 49 -9.58 -9.60 -8.89
CA VAL A 49 -8.52 -9.02 -8.05
C VAL A 49 -9.12 -8.35 -6.81
N ASN A 50 -10.24 -7.61 -6.96
CA ASN A 50 -10.89 -6.92 -5.85
C ASN A 50 -11.46 -7.87 -4.79
N SER A 51 -11.74 -9.13 -5.14
CA SER A 51 -12.20 -10.14 -4.17
C SER A 51 -11.14 -10.51 -3.13
N ARG A 52 -9.85 -10.25 -3.41
CA ARG A 52 -8.72 -10.59 -2.55
C ARG A 52 -7.84 -9.40 -2.14
N VAL A 53 -8.03 -8.23 -2.77
CA VAL A 53 -7.27 -7.00 -2.51
C VAL A 53 -8.25 -5.87 -2.29
N SER A 54 -8.35 -5.39 -1.05
CA SER A 54 -9.33 -4.37 -0.64
C SER A 54 -8.82 -2.94 -0.81
N ARG A 55 -7.49 -2.74 -0.97
CA ARG A 55 -6.86 -1.42 -0.98
C ARG A 55 -5.57 -1.43 -1.82
N GLY A 56 -5.20 -0.25 -2.35
CA GLY A 56 -4.00 -0.04 -3.13
C GLY A 56 -4.32 0.31 -4.58
N LYS A 57 -3.37 0.94 -5.26
CA LYS A 57 -3.44 1.13 -6.71
C LYS A 57 -2.75 -0.06 -7.36
N VAL A 58 -3.55 -0.90 -8.04
CA VAL A 58 -3.09 -2.15 -8.67
C VAL A 58 -3.07 -1.95 -10.18
N ASP A 59 -1.90 -2.14 -10.77
CA ASP A 59 -1.70 -2.22 -12.22
C ASP A 59 -1.58 -3.70 -12.61
N CYS A 60 -2.41 -4.15 -13.55
CA CYS A 60 -2.43 -5.51 -14.06
C CYS A 60 -2.06 -5.52 -15.54
N PHE A 61 -1.08 -6.33 -15.91
CA PHE A 61 -0.75 -6.63 -17.30
C PHE A 61 -1.16 -8.05 -17.64
N VAL A 62 -1.84 -8.21 -18.78
CA VAL A 62 -2.19 -9.51 -19.34
C VAL A 62 -1.66 -9.62 -20.75
N GLY A 63 -0.82 -10.62 -20.99
CA GLY A 63 -0.36 -11.03 -22.32
C GLY A 63 -1.01 -12.35 -22.69
N ILE A 64 -1.54 -12.47 -23.89
CA ILE A 64 -2.11 -13.70 -24.43
C ILE A 64 -1.52 -13.90 -25.83
N GLU A 65 -0.74 -14.97 -25.99
CA GLU A 65 -0.09 -15.33 -27.22
C GLU A 65 -0.57 -16.72 -27.65
N ALA A 66 -1.20 -16.84 -28.81
CA ALA A 66 -1.57 -18.13 -29.37
C ALA A 66 -0.34 -18.76 -30.04
N LEU A 67 0.05 -19.97 -29.63
CA LEU A 67 1.16 -20.72 -30.21
C LEU A 67 0.79 -21.33 -31.57
N ASN A 68 -0.48 -21.70 -31.74
CA ASN A 68 -0.97 -22.30 -32.97
C ASN A 68 -1.73 -21.25 -33.79
N THR A 69 -1.12 -20.85 -34.87
CA THR A 69 -1.75 -19.98 -35.91
C THR A 69 -2.62 -20.76 -36.92
N GLU A 70 -2.90 -22.03 -36.64
CA GLU A 70 -3.57 -22.94 -37.61
C GLU A 70 -5.04 -22.58 -37.91
N ALA A 71 -5.64 -21.63 -37.23
CA ALA A 71 -7.05 -21.26 -37.39
C ALA A 71 -7.31 -20.02 -38.23
N ALA A 72 -6.31 -19.50 -38.95
CA ALA A 72 -6.58 -18.41 -39.90
C ALA A 72 -7.20 -18.99 -41.17
N GLN A 73 -8.52 -18.84 -41.30
CA GLN A 73 -9.24 -19.15 -42.55
C GLN A 73 -9.19 -17.94 -43.48
N VAL A 74 -8.68 -18.17 -44.68
CA VAL A 74 -8.79 -17.19 -45.77
C VAL A 74 -10.15 -17.36 -46.42
N ALA A 75 -11.05 -16.42 -46.26
CA ALA A 75 -12.35 -16.38 -46.87
C ALA A 75 -12.36 -15.42 -48.08
N VAL A 76 -13.12 -15.77 -49.08
CA VAL A 76 -13.34 -14.89 -50.25
C VAL A 76 -14.60 -14.08 -49.99
N ASN A 77 -14.50 -12.76 -50.12
CA ASN A 77 -15.65 -11.86 -50.17
C ASN A 77 -16.24 -11.92 -51.59
N HIS A 78 -17.15 -12.90 -51.81
CA HIS A 78 -17.74 -13.14 -53.12
C HIS A 78 -18.49 -11.92 -53.68
N THR A 79 -19.14 -11.13 -52.84
CA THR A 79 -19.87 -9.94 -53.24
C THR A 79 -18.91 -8.91 -53.81
N LEU A 80 -17.82 -8.64 -53.12
CA LEU A 80 -16.84 -7.67 -53.55
C LEU A 80 -15.99 -8.16 -54.73
N ALA A 81 -15.62 -9.44 -54.74
CA ALA A 81 -14.93 -10.06 -55.89
C ALA A 81 -15.75 -9.99 -57.18
N GLY A 82 -17.09 -10.26 -57.06
CA GLY A 82 -18.02 -10.12 -58.19
C GLY A 82 -18.13 -8.67 -58.69
N ALA A 83 -18.23 -7.69 -57.77
CA ALA A 83 -18.28 -6.28 -58.13
C ALA A 83 -17.02 -5.80 -58.86
N TYR A 84 -15.82 -6.19 -58.39
CA TYR A 84 -14.58 -5.88 -59.09
C TYR A 84 -14.50 -6.54 -60.45
N ASN A 85 -14.93 -7.81 -60.61
CA ASN A 85 -14.96 -8.49 -61.89
C ASN A 85 -15.88 -7.80 -62.89
N THR A 86 -17.08 -7.37 -62.46
CA THR A 86 -18.04 -6.63 -63.28
C THR A 86 -17.47 -5.26 -63.70
N ALA A 87 -16.84 -4.52 -62.81
CA ALA A 87 -16.21 -3.24 -63.10
C ALA A 87 -15.05 -3.37 -64.11
N LEU A 88 -14.22 -4.41 -63.98
CA LEU A 88 -13.15 -4.71 -64.92
C LEU A 88 -13.71 -5.04 -66.31
N GLN A 89 -14.81 -5.80 -66.39
CA GLN A 89 -15.51 -6.10 -67.63
C GLN A 89 -16.02 -4.82 -68.31
N GLU A 90 -16.67 -3.95 -67.53
CA GLU A 90 -17.18 -2.66 -68.04
C GLU A 90 -16.05 -1.76 -68.60
N ILE A 91 -14.91 -1.71 -67.89
CA ILE A 91 -13.73 -0.99 -68.42
C ILE A 91 -13.23 -1.60 -69.70
N ALA A 92 -13.13 -2.92 -69.79
CA ALA A 92 -12.67 -3.59 -71.02
C ALA A 92 -13.60 -3.32 -72.20
N ASP A 93 -14.92 -3.41 -71.98
CA ASP A 93 -15.93 -3.20 -72.98
C ASP A 93 -15.99 -1.71 -73.44
N THR A 94 -15.87 -0.77 -72.49
CA THR A 94 -15.97 0.67 -72.77
C THR A 94 -14.73 1.23 -73.53
N TYR A 95 -13.54 0.76 -73.14
CA TYR A 95 -12.28 1.32 -73.66
C TYR A 95 -11.54 0.39 -74.59
N GLY A 96 -12.13 -0.75 -74.93
CA GLY A 96 -11.48 -1.73 -75.83
C GLY A 96 -10.22 -2.37 -75.22
N ALA A 97 -10.14 -2.43 -73.92
CA ALA A 97 -8.97 -2.98 -73.24
C ALA A 97 -9.01 -4.53 -73.29
N LYS A 98 -7.83 -5.16 -73.28
CA LYS A 98 -7.74 -6.59 -73.34
C LYS A 98 -8.17 -7.19 -72.00
N GLN A 99 -9.03 -8.20 -72.02
CA GLN A 99 -9.45 -8.94 -70.85
C GLN A 99 -8.38 -9.96 -70.45
N ASP A 100 -7.38 -9.53 -69.72
CA ASP A 100 -6.24 -10.36 -69.31
C ASP A 100 -6.08 -10.56 -67.80
N TRP A 101 -7.14 -10.19 -67.01
CA TRP A 101 -7.12 -10.42 -65.56
C TRP A 101 -7.58 -11.83 -65.20
N GLY A 102 -6.78 -12.48 -64.35
CA GLY A 102 -7.11 -13.77 -63.77
C GLY A 102 -7.49 -13.66 -62.29
N ALA A 103 -7.79 -14.79 -61.64
CA ALA A 103 -8.16 -14.87 -60.25
C ALA A 103 -7.16 -14.16 -59.31
N ALA A 104 -5.86 -14.24 -59.61
CA ALA A 104 -4.82 -13.56 -58.84
C ALA A 104 -4.91 -12.01 -58.92
N ALA A 105 -5.41 -11.45 -59.98
CA ALA A 105 -5.63 -10.01 -60.10
C ALA A 105 -6.81 -9.57 -59.20
N ILE A 106 -7.94 -10.30 -59.29
CA ILE A 106 -9.11 -10.05 -58.45
C ILE A 106 -8.79 -10.22 -56.97
N ALA A 107 -8.02 -11.25 -56.58
CA ALA A 107 -7.60 -11.50 -55.20
C ALA A 107 -6.71 -10.39 -54.60
N ARG A 108 -6.06 -9.55 -55.41
CA ARG A 108 -5.21 -8.43 -54.97
C ARG A 108 -5.99 -7.17 -54.64
N PHE A 109 -7.25 -7.07 -55.06
CA PHE A 109 -8.06 -5.93 -54.67
C PHE A 109 -8.34 -5.94 -53.14
N PRO A 110 -8.35 -4.76 -52.52
CA PRO A 110 -8.61 -4.66 -51.09
C PRO A 110 -9.89 -5.41 -50.67
N ASP A 111 -9.84 -6.09 -49.54
CA ASP A 111 -10.99 -6.78 -48.90
C ASP A 111 -11.64 -7.92 -49.71
N VAL A 112 -11.05 -8.33 -50.84
CA VAL A 112 -11.51 -9.52 -51.57
C VAL A 112 -11.11 -10.81 -50.87
N LEU A 113 -9.88 -10.89 -50.33
CA LEU A 113 -9.43 -11.96 -49.45
C LEU A 113 -9.46 -11.44 -48.03
N VAL A 114 -10.26 -12.07 -47.18
CA VAL A 114 -10.41 -11.72 -45.76
C VAL A 114 -9.83 -12.87 -44.95
N VAL A 115 -8.80 -12.55 -44.13
CA VAL A 115 -8.29 -13.51 -43.15
C VAL A 115 -9.20 -13.45 -41.93
N ARG A 116 -9.99 -14.48 -41.75
CA ARG A 116 -10.81 -14.64 -40.54
C ARG A 116 -10.07 -15.49 -39.55
N LYS A 117 -9.89 -14.98 -38.36
CA LYS A 117 -9.52 -15.80 -37.19
C LYS A 117 -10.77 -16.56 -36.75
N ALA A 118 -10.62 -17.78 -36.29
CA ALA A 118 -11.72 -18.51 -35.65
C ALA A 118 -12.25 -17.67 -34.48
N GLU A 119 -13.57 -17.69 -34.28
CA GLU A 119 -14.19 -17.09 -33.11
C GLU A 119 -13.69 -17.84 -31.87
N GLU A 120 -12.98 -17.12 -31.00
CA GLU A 120 -12.49 -17.67 -29.76
C GLU A 120 -13.63 -17.65 -28.74
N ASP A 121 -13.80 -18.73 -27.99
CA ASP A 121 -14.75 -18.80 -26.87
C ASP A 121 -14.28 -17.91 -25.71
N GLU A 122 -14.98 -16.80 -25.50
CA GLU A 122 -14.64 -15.81 -24.46
C GLU A 122 -14.61 -16.41 -23.05
N ASP A 123 -15.50 -17.35 -22.74
CA ASP A 123 -15.54 -17.95 -21.41
C ASP A 123 -14.39 -18.94 -21.22
N LYS A 124 -13.98 -19.60 -22.29
CA LYS A 124 -12.80 -20.48 -22.27
C LYS A 124 -11.52 -19.67 -22.08
N ILE A 125 -11.33 -18.58 -22.82
CA ILE A 125 -10.20 -17.65 -22.65
C ILE A 125 -10.19 -17.08 -21.23
N TRP A 126 -11.36 -16.64 -20.72
CA TRP A 126 -11.44 -16.15 -19.35
C TRP A 126 -11.01 -17.20 -18.32
N SER A 127 -11.41 -18.45 -18.48
CA SER A 127 -11.02 -19.53 -17.54
C SER A 127 -9.51 -19.74 -17.48
N TYR A 128 -8.85 -19.63 -18.62
CA TYR A 128 -7.38 -19.71 -18.72
C TYR A 128 -6.71 -18.53 -18.04
N VAL A 129 -7.16 -17.30 -18.36
CA VAL A 129 -6.63 -16.07 -17.73
C VAL A 129 -6.86 -16.08 -16.23
N GLN A 130 -8.03 -16.53 -15.77
CA GLN A 130 -8.35 -16.66 -14.34
C GLN A 130 -7.39 -17.59 -13.61
N THR A 131 -7.04 -18.71 -14.21
CA THR A 131 -6.09 -19.68 -13.63
C THR A 131 -4.71 -19.06 -13.43
N VAL A 132 -4.21 -18.35 -14.46
CA VAL A 132 -2.90 -17.69 -14.39
C VAL A 132 -2.94 -16.48 -13.47
N ALA A 133 -4.05 -15.71 -13.49
CA ALA A 133 -4.28 -14.59 -12.60
C ALA A 133 -4.32 -15.03 -11.12
N ALA A 134 -4.92 -16.19 -10.81
CA ALA A 134 -4.90 -16.76 -9.47
C ALA A 134 -3.46 -17.00 -8.98
N ALA A 135 -2.64 -17.66 -9.81
CA ALA A 135 -1.25 -17.93 -9.47
C ALA A 135 -0.39 -16.66 -9.33
N ALA A 136 -0.66 -15.62 -10.13
CA ALA A 136 -0.01 -14.32 -9.99
C ALA A 136 -0.46 -13.62 -8.70
N LEU A 137 -1.76 -13.67 -8.38
CA LEU A 137 -2.37 -13.06 -7.21
C LEU A 137 -1.88 -13.72 -5.91
N ASP A 138 -1.69 -15.03 -5.89
CA ASP A 138 -1.12 -15.74 -4.73
C ASP A 138 0.30 -15.24 -4.41
N LYS A 139 1.15 -15.07 -5.41
CA LYS A 139 2.50 -14.50 -5.24
C LYS A 139 2.45 -13.04 -4.78
N PHE A 140 1.51 -12.27 -5.33
CA PHE A 140 1.29 -10.87 -4.98
C PHE A 140 0.88 -10.74 -3.52
N VAL A 141 -0.08 -11.54 -3.05
CA VAL A 141 -0.54 -11.55 -1.65
C VAL A 141 0.57 -12.01 -0.72
N ALA A 142 1.27 -13.11 -1.04
CA ALA A 142 2.39 -13.60 -0.25
C ALA A 142 3.50 -12.55 -0.05
N MET A 143 3.82 -11.76 -1.10
CA MET A 143 4.78 -10.66 -0.98
C MET A 143 4.29 -9.59 -0.01
N ARG A 144 3.01 -9.23 -0.05
CA ARG A 144 2.40 -8.23 0.85
C ARG A 144 2.35 -8.72 2.29
N GLU A 145 2.07 -10.01 2.52
CA GLU A 145 2.11 -10.62 3.85
C GLU A 145 3.52 -10.55 4.48
N VAL A 146 4.55 -10.85 3.68
CA VAL A 146 5.95 -10.74 4.12
C VAL A 146 6.31 -9.28 4.46
N GLU A 147 5.92 -8.32 3.62
CA GLU A 147 6.14 -6.89 3.89
C GLU A 147 5.38 -6.45 5.13
N GLY A 148 4.10 -6.82 5.28
CA GLY A 148 3.28 -6.51 6.43
C GLY A 148 3.84 -7.07 7.74
N ALA A 149 4.34 -8.31 7.74
CA ALA A 149 4.99 -8.91 8.91
C ALA A 149 6.26 -8.15 9.34
N LYS A 150 7.06 -7.68 8.39
CA LYS A 150 8.25 -6.84 8.68
C LYS A 150 7.86 -5.49 9.27
N MET A 151 6.83 -4.85 8.71
CA MET A 151 6.33 -3.55 9.21
C MET A 151 5.75 -3.69 10.62
N LYS A 152 4.99 -4.75 10.88
CA LYS A 152 4.47 -5.08 12.21
C LYS A 152 5.61 -5.25 13.23
N ALA A 153 6.65 -6.00 12.88
CA ALA A 153 7.81 -6.20 13.74
C ALA A 153 8.57 -4.89 14.02
N ASP A 154 8.73 -4.01 13.01
CA ASP A 154 9.36 -2.70 13.16
C ASP A 154 8.56 -1.80 14.09
N VAL A 155 7.24 -1.71 13.92
CA VAL A 155 6.36 -0.91 14.79
C VAL A 155 6.37 -1.44 16.22
N ALA A 156 6.35 -2.77 16.43
CA ALA A 156 6.44 -3.39 17.74
C ALA A 156 7.78 -3.08 18.44
N GLY A 157 8.90 -3.13 17.71
CA GLY A 157 10.22 -2.77 18.23
C GLY A 157 10.31 -1.30 18.66
N ARG A 158 9.73 -0.39 17.87
CA ARG A 158 9.66 1.04 18.21
C ARG A 158 8.77 1.30 19.41
N ALA A 159 7.64 0.61 19.49
CA ALA A 159 6.74 0.67 20.65
C ALA A 159 7.46 0.24 21.93
N GLN A 160 8.32 -0.80 21.89
CA GLN A 160 9.15 -1.20 23.01
C GLN A 160 10.16 -0.12 23.39
N THR A 161 10.82 0.50 22.42
CA THR A 161 11.74 1.63 22.66
C THR A 161 11.05 2.78 23.39
N ILE A 162 9.79 3.09 23.00
CA ILE A 162 8.99 4.11 23.72
C ILE A 162 8.73 3.67 25.18
N LEU A 163 8.38 2.41 25.42
CA LEU A 163 8.15 1.88 26.78
C LEU A 163 9.41 1.97 27.65
N ASP A 164 10.59 1.72 27.08
CA ASP A 164 11.86 1.84 27.77
C ASP A 164 12.16 3.31 28.14
N CYS A 165 11.85 4.26 27.25
CA CYS A 165 11.95 5.68 27.54
C CYS A 165 10.97 6.11 28.64
N VAL A 166 9.74 5.58 28.62
CA VAL A 166 8.73 5.83 29.67
C VAL A 166 9.22 5.32 31.03
N ALA A 167 9.77 4.11 31.08
CA ALA A 167 10.33 3.56 32.31
C ALA A 167 11.43 4.44 32.89
N PHE A 168 12.32 4.96 32.04
CA PHE A 168 13.34 5.92 32.46
C PHE A 168 12.74 7.19 33.05
N VAL A 169 11.69 7.75 32.41
CA VAL A 169 10.99 8.96 32.88
C VAL A 169 10.35 8.70 34.26
N GLU A 170 9.68 7.56 34.44
CA GLU A 170 9.06 7.16 35.70
C GLU A 170 10.08 7.04 36.86
N GLU A 171 11.24 6.46 36.59
CA GLU A 171 12.33 6.34 37.56
C GLU A 171 12.97 7.69 37.89
N ARG A 172 13.21 8.53 36.85
CA ARG A 172 13.94 9.78 36.99
C ARG A 172 13.09 10.92 37.56
N SER A 173 11.78 10.95 37.35
CA SER A 173 10.87 12.03 37.80
C SER A 173 10.92 12.25 39.33
N PRO A 174 10.81 11.22 40.21
CA PRO A 174 10.92 11.40 41.63
C PRO A 174 12.31 11.88 42.11
N GLN A 175 13.37 11.50 41.41
CA GLN A 175 14.75 11.96 41.69
C GLN A 175 14.89 13.45 41.41
N THR A 176 14.26 13.95 40.31
CA THR A 176 14.25 15.37 39.98
C THR A 176 13.63 16.24 41.07
N VAL A 177 12.55 15.77 41.70
CA VAL A 177 11.94 16.46 42.85
C VAL A 177 12.87 16.51 44.05
N ARG A 178 13.57 15.40 44.37
CA ARG A 178 14.55 15.36 45.47
C ARG A 178 15.72 16.32 45.22
N GLU A 179 16.31 16.27 44.02
CA GLU A 179 17.40 17.17 43.65
C GLU A 179 17.00 18.65 43.69
N TYR A 180 15.73 18.96 43.31
CA TYR A 180 15.19 20.30 43.43
C TYR A 180 15.11 20.76 44.89
N ASN A 181 14.55 19.90 45.78
CA ASN A 181 14.45 20.18 47.22
C ASN A 181 15.84 20.43 47.83
N GLU A 182 16.82 19.56 47.55
CA GLU A 182 18.19 19.72 48.07
C GLU A 182 18.82 21.03 47.57
N LYS A 183 18.69 21.37 46.31
CA LYS A 183 19.19 22.63 45.72
C LYS A 183 18.51 23.85 46.31
N LEU A 184 17.19 23.78 46.49
CA LEU A 184 16.40 24.86 47.09
C LEU A 184 16.82 25.09 48.54
N ALA A 185 16.94 24.03 49.34
CA ALA A 185 17.39 24.11 50.75
C ALA A 185 18.81 24.72 50.84
N ALA A 186 19.74 24.24 50.02
CA ALA A 186 21.11 24.78 49.99
C ALA A 186 21.14 26.27 49.60
N ARG A 187 20.32 26.68 48.60
CA ARG A 187 20.28 28.06 48.16
C ARG A 187 19.63 28.99 49.17
N VAL A 188 18.60 28.53 49.87
CA VAL A 188 17.97 29.31 50.95
C VAL A 188 18.94 29.46 52.12
N HIS A 189 19.65 28.38 52.48
CA HIS A 189 20.68 28.47 53.55
C HIS A 189 21.80 29.45 53.21
N GLU A 190 22.27 29.43 51.97
CA GLU A 190 23.30 30.41 51.48
C GLU A 190 22.80 31.87 51.61
N LEU A 191 21.51 32.12 51.33
CA LEU A 191 20.93 33.46 51.35
C LEU A 191 20.57 33.96 52.75
N LEU A 192 20.16 33.08 53.65
CA LEU A 192 19.68 33.43 55.02
C LEU A 192 20.84 33.56 56.02
N GLY A 193 22.05 32.98 55.75
CA GLY A 193 23.14 32.93 56.68
C GLY A 193 22.72 32.30 58.02
N ASP A 194 22.80 33.03 59.16
CA ASP A 194 22.46 32.54 60.48
C ASP A 194 20.96 32.54 60.84
N VAL A 195 20.08 32.94 59.86
CA VAL A 195 18.64 32.89 60.09
C VAL A 195 18.10 31.48 59.93
N THR A 196 17.23 31.07 60.87
CA THR A 196 16.60 29.71 60.83
C THR A 196 15.74 29.54 59.60
N LEU A 197 15.92 28.40 58.91
CA LEU A 197 15.12 28.02 57.75
C LEU A 197 13.68 27.69 58.20
N ASP A 198 12.69 28.26 57.49
CA ASP A 198 11.30 27.85 57.65
C ASP A 198 11.04 26.55 56.86
N GLU A 199 11.10 25.42 57.53
CA GLU A 199 10.91 24.07 56.89
C GLU A 199 9.50 23.94 56.28
N GLY A 200 8.47 24.61 56.87
CA GLY A 200 7.12 24.58 56.32
C GLY A 200 7.00 25.22 54.95
N ARG A 201 7.67 26.39 54.75
CA ARG A 201 7.72 27.04 53.47
C ARG A 201 8.53 26.23 52.44
N LEU A 202 9.66 25.64 52.85
CA LEU A 202 10.45 24.84 51.95
C LEU A 202 9.66 23.60 51.45
N LEU A 203 8.91 22.94 52.37
CA LEU A 203 8.06 21.83 52.02
C LEU A 203 6.92 22.21 51.07
N GLN A 204 6.31 23.39 51.31
CA GLN A 204 5.26 23.92 50.42
C GLN A 204 5.76 24.18 49.02
N GLU A 205 6.92 24.83 48.86
CA GLU A 205 7.53 25.10 47.54
C GLU A 205 7.91 23.78 46.81
N THR A 206 8.45 22.82 47.57
CA THR A 206 8.77 21.50 47.02
C THR A 206 7.51 20.76 46.56
N ALA A 207 6.40 20.85 47.29
CA ALA A 207 5.13 20.26 46.90
C ALA A 207 4.55 20.90 45.62
N ILE A 208 4.60 22.22 45.53
CA ILE A 208 4.17 22.95 44.33
C ILE A 208 5.04 22.55 43.10
N PHE A 209 6.33 22.43 43.29
CA PHE A 209 7.23 21.97 42.22
C PHE A 209 6.94 20.52 41.82
N ALA A 210 6.75 19.62 42.80
CA ALA A 210 6.44 18.22 42.56
C ALA A 210 5.14 18.06 41.74
N ASP A 211 4.10 18.81 42.08
CA ASP A 211 2.84 18.84 41.31
C ASP A 211 3.04 19.34 39.88
N LYS A 212 3.81 20.42 39.72
CA LYS A 212 4.12 20.99 38.40
C LYS A 212 4.87 20.02 37.48
N VAL A 213 5.74 19.17 38.00
CA VAL A 213 6.55 18.23 37.22
C VAL A 213 5.99 16.79 37.25
N ALA A 214 4.82 16.59 37.87
CA ALA A 214 4.18 15.28 37.93
C ALA A 214 3.82 14.80 36.51
N VAL A 215 4.33 13.62 36.13
CA VAL A 215 4.12 13.00 34.82
C VAL A 215 3.50 11.60 34.92
N ALA A 216 3.06 11.22 36.14
CA ALA A 216 2.56 9.86 36.41
C ALA A 216 1.31 9.52 35.58
N GLU A 217 0.41 10.47 35.40
CA GLU A 217 -0.80 10.25 34.61
C GLU A 217 -0.47 10.06 33.13
N GLU A 218 0.40 10.88 32.58
CA GLU A 218 0.83 10.83 31.18
C GLU A 218 1.58 9.53 30.87
N THR A 219 2.44 9.07 31.78
CA THR A 219 3.17 7.80 31.58
C THR A 219 2.23 6.60 31.63
N VAL A 220 1.24 6.57 32.52
CA VAL A 220 0.22 5.52 32.56
C VAL A 220 -0.63 5.52 31.28
N ARG A 221 -1.07 6.70 30.80
CA ARG A 221 -1.81 6.82 29.55
C ARG A 221 -0.98 6.36 28.36
N LEU A 222 0.29 6.77 28.31
CA LEU A 222 1.20 6.38 27.24
C LEU A 222 1.37 4.85 27.18
N ARG A 223 1.57 4.18 28.32
CA ARG A 223 1.60 2.71 28.41
C ARG A 223 0.31 2.08 27.91
N SER A 224 -0.84 2.64 28.29
CA SER A 224 -2.14 2.16 27.82
C SER A 224 -2.30 2.27 26.31
N HIS A 225 -1.88 3.40 25.73
CA HIS A 225 -1.93 3.62 24.28
C HIS A 225 -0.99 2.68 23.52
N ILE A 226 0.21 2.43 24.03
CA ILE A 226 1.15 1.46 23.44
C ILE A 226 0.59 0.03 23.51
N ALA A 227 -0.02 -0.35 24.62
CA ALA A 227 -0.69 -1.66 24.73
C ALA A 227 -1.85 -1.79 23.73
N GLN A 228 -2.60 -0.71 23.51
CA GLN A 228 -3.66 -0.68 22.50
C GLN A 228 -3.12 -0.75 21.07
N LEU A 229 -1.99 -0.10 20.79
CA LEU A 229 -1.28 -0.21 19.51
C LEU A 229 -0.91 -1.66 19.22
N GLY A 230 -0.38 -2.39 20.20
CA GLY A 230 -0.08 -3.81 20.08
C GLY A 230 -1.33 -4.65 19.73
N LYS A 231 -2.48 -4.38 20.34
CA LYS A 231 -3.74 -5.06 19.99
C LYS A 231 -4.20 -4.77 18.59
N PHE A 232 -4.03 -3.54 18.12
CA PHE A 232 -4.36 -3.19 16.74
C PHE A 232 -3.46 -3.88 15.71
N LEU A 233 -2.19 -4.11 16.02
CA LEU A 233 -1.27 -4.85 15.15
C LEU A 233 -1.64 -6.34 14.99
N GLU A 234 -2.49 -6.89 15.87
CA GLU A 234 -3.01 -8.26 15.79
C GLU A 234 -4.42 -8.33 15.17
N ALA A 235 -5.04 -7.19 14.88
CA ALA A 235 -6.40 -7.16 14.34
C ALA A 235 -6.43 -7.54 12.85
N GLU A 236 -7.45 -8.29 12.46
CA GLU A 236 -7.70 -8.68 11.07
C GLU A 236 -8.54 -7.65 10.29
N GLU A 237 -9.03 -6.60 10.99
CA GLU A 237 -9.86 -5.56 10.40
C GLU A 237 -9.02 -4.37 9.90
N PRO A 238 -9.53 -3.58 8.94
CA PRO A 238 -8.89 -2.33 8.52
C PRO A 238 -8.84 -1.32 9.66
N ILE A 239 -7.67 -1.11 10.23
CA ILE A 239 -7.46 -0.32 11.47
C ILE A 239 -6.78 1.04 11.25
N GLY A 240 -6.42 1.39 10.02
CA GLY A 240 -5.59 2.56 9.74
C GLY A 240 -6.04 3.86 10.43
N ARG A 241 -7.35 4.19 10.40
CA ARG A 241 -7.86 5.40 11.08
C ARG A 241 -7.78 5.33 12.61
N LYS A 242 -8.00 4.13 13.18
CA LYS A 242 -7.90 3.93 14.63
C LYS A 242 -6.44 4.07 15.10
N MET A 243 -5.51 3.58 14.28
CA MET A 243 -4.07 3.70 14.53
C MET A 243 -3.59 5.14 14.40
N ASP A 244 -4.01 5.89 13.38
CA ASP A 244 -3.67 7.31 13.22
C ASP A 244 -4.10 8.14 14.45
N PHE A 245 -5.33 7.91 14.95
CA PHE A 245 -5.82 8.56 16.14
C PHE A 245 -4.97 8.19 17.38
N LEU A 246 -4.66 6.90 17.53
CA LEU A 246 -3.88 6.41 18.66
C LEU A 246 -2.46 7.01 18.69
N VAL A 247 -1.82 7.14 17.52
CA VAL A 247 -0.50 7.77 17.39
C VAL A 247 -0.56 9.27 17.76
N GLN A 248 -1.65 9.96 17.44
CA GLN A 248 -1.86 11.34 17.86
C GLN A 248 -1.98 11.46 19.38
N GLU A 249 -2.70 10.55 20.05
CA GLU A 249 -2.78 10.52 21.52
C GLU A 249 -1.42 10.22 22.16
N ILE A 250 -0.67 9.23 21.62
CA ILE A 250 0.71 8.95 22.06
C ILE A 250 1.59 10.21 21.98
N ASN A 251 1.52 10.94 20.86
CA ASN A 251 2.27 12.18 20.67
C ASN A 251 1.82 13.30 21.64
N ARG A 252 0.53 13.37 21.94
CA ARG A 252 -0.03 14.31 22.89
C ARG A 252 0.50 14.06 24.30
N GLU A 253 0.50 12.81 24.79
CA GLU A 253 1.04 12.47 26.10
C GLU A 253 2.55 12.76 26.17
N ALA A 254 3.31 12.43 25.11
CA ALA A 254 4.73 12.77 25.01
C ALA A 254 4.99 14.28 25.08
N ASN A 255 4.16 15.10 24.43
CA ASN A 255 4.26 16.55 24.49
C ASN A 255 3.99 17.07 25.91
N THR A 256 3.01 16.52 26.60
CA THR A 256 2.68 16.90 27.97
C THR A 256 3.83 16.54 28.94
N ILE A 257 4.41 15.35 28.84
CA ILE A 257 5.62 14.99 29.57
C ILE A 257 6.75 15.99 29.29
N GLY A 258 6.95 16.34 28.00
CA GLY A 258 7.98 17.30 27.60
C GLY A 258 7.79 18.69 28.19
N SER A 259 6.54 19.18 28.25
CA SER A 259 6.24 20.49 28.84
C SER A 259 6.42 20.54 30.37
N LYS A 260 6.26 19.41 31.05
CA LYS A 260 6.48 19.24 32.49
C LYS A 260 7.94 18.90 32.85
N ALA A 261 8.76 18.52 31.83
CA ALA A 261 10.13 18.13 32.05
C ALA A 261 11.00 19.32 32.48
N SER A 262 11.44 19.32 33.73
CA SER A 262 12.44 20.26 34.28
C SER A 262 13.84 19.65 34.38
N ASN A 263 14.04 18.49 33.80
CA ASN A 263 15.28 17.74 33.80
C ASN A 263 15.74 17.44 32.35
N VAL A 264 17.00 17.76 32.03
CA VAL A 264 17.54 17.61 30.67
C VAL A 264 17.52 16.14 30.19
N ALA A 265 17.75 15.17 31.09
CA ALA A 265 17.71 13.76 30.73
C ALA A 265 16.28 13.30 30.37
N ILE A 266 15.26 13.78 31.11
CA ILE A 266 13.85 13.52 30.77
C ILE A 266 13.48 14.17 29.43
N ALA A 267 13.89 15.43 29.21
CA ALA A 267 13.65 16.12 27.95
C ALA A 267 14.30 15.37 26.76
N GLY A 268 15.51 14.83 26.94
CA GLY A 268 16.15 13.97 25.94
C GLY A 268 15.32 12.74 25.61
N LYS A 269 14.77 12.04 26.62
CA LYS A 269 13.93 10.87 26.41
C LYS A 269 12.59 11.20 25.73
N VAL A 270 12.03 12.37 25.98
CA VAL A 270 10.84 12.85 25.26
C VAL A 270 11.14 13.07 23.77
N ILE A 271 12.32 13.59 23.43
CA ILE A 271 12.73 13.73 22.04
C ILE A 271 12.85 12.35 21.37
N ASP A 272 13.46 11.36 22.07
CA ASP A 272 13.54 9.99 21.58
C ASP A 272 12.14 9.39 21.34
N ILE A 273 11.22 9.54 22.30
CA ILE A 273 9.81 9.10 22.16
C ILE A 273 9.17 9.71 20.91
N LYS A 274 9.27 11.03 20.74
CA LYS A 274 8.68 11.74 19.59
C LYS A 274 9.25 11.27 18.26
N ALA A 275 10.55 11.01 18.21
CA ALA A 275 11.19 10.48 17.02
C ALA A 275 10.67 9.08 16.65
N GLU A 276 10.48 8.20 17.64
CA GLU A 276 9.93 6.88 17.40
C GLU A 276 8.43 6.93 17.03
N VAL A 277 7.66 7.83 17.63
CA VAL A 277 6.25 8.07 17.29
C VAL A 277 6.07 8.49 15.83
N GLU A 278 6.93 9.38 15.33
CA GLU A 278 6.85 9.82 13.92
C GLU A 278 7.22 8.69 12.97
N LYS A 279 8.23 7.89 13.29
CA LYS A 279 8.57 6.70 12.50
C LYS A 279 7.43 5.66 12.49
N ILE A 280 6.76 5.45 13.64
CA ILE A 280 5.56 4.59 13.72
C ILE A 280 4.46 5.16 12.82
N ARG A 281 4.22 6.46 12.84
CA ARG A 281 3.22 7.14 12.01
C ARG A 281 3.46 6.92 10.52
N GLU A 282 4.71 7.07 10.06
CA GLU A 282 5.09 6.80 8.67
C GLU A 282 4.82 5.34 8.27
N GLN A 283 5.14 4.38 9.15
CA GLN A 283 4.88 2.96 8.89
C GLN A 283 3.38 2.65 8.83
N ILE A 284 2.57 3.18 9.75
CA ILE A 284 1.12 2.94 9.79
C ILE A 284 0.43 3.41 8.51
N GLN A 285 0.89 4.48 7.87
CA GLN A 285 0.36 4.92 6.58
C GLN A 285 0.56 3.89 5.46
N ASN A 286 1.48 2.95 5.63
CA ASN A 286 1.81 1.90 4.68
C ASN A 286 1.23 0.53 5.07
N ILE A 287 0.74 0.36 6.30
CA ILE A 287 0.11 -0.89 6.79
C ILE A 287 -1.33 -0.99 6.25
N GLU A 288 -1.70 -2.18 5.87
CA GLU A 288 -3.02 -2.55 5.37
C GLU A 288 -3.66 -3.62 6.24
#